data_e88d82515fc6a0e2fca68aad984523aa
#
_entry.id   e88d82515fc6a0e2fca68aad984523aa
#
_cell.length_a   1.000
_cell.length_b   1.000
_cell.length_c   1.000
_cell.angle_alpha   90.00
_cell.angle_beta   90.00
_cell.angle_gamma   90.00
#
_symmetry.space_group_name_H-M   'P 1'
#
loop_
_entity.id
_entity.type
_entity.pdbx_description
1 polymer ?
#
loop_
_entity_poly.entity_id
_entity_poly.type
_entity_poly.pdbx_seq_one_letter_code
_entity_poly.pdbx_strand_id
1 'polypeptide(L)'
;MVSERKEGGGVFDELRHADMEQDRSILDAPVAPLPNPGEGGPVYSGEDDGPVPVIPWPNPDDDGHVPVAPLPNPGEGGPVSPGNVIQPLPVQPLPTITYAVVRFLNAAYGYPAFRVYVGNRRAAGLLNFASLSGYTRLAAGYQTVTVTGTDGYIYIQKTIPFESGGRFTVAVINRPGGLDLLRITDTCCFAPSRAAHFRVGNLARNSGALDVLLPDGRAAYSDVRFKEITSFKRIAPGAYEFLFAETNQLPAPAYTDIETLDSAFIGANPLPDTAASVYLQVTRGRAYTVYLLQSGQGYNTISPLVVEDAI
;
A
#
# COMPACT_ATOMS: atom_id res chain seq x y z
N MET A 1 37.36 -60.35 42.59
CA MET A 1 36.69 -60.51 41.28
C MET A 1 36.48 -59.13 40.71
N VAL A 2 37.40 -58.75 39.82
CA VAL A 2 37.47 -57.45 39.16
C VAL A 2 36.71 -57.62 37.83
N SER A 3 35.70 -56.79 37.56
CA SER A 3 34.97 -56.76 36.27
C SER A 3 35.41 -55.53 35.49
N GLU A 4 36.07 -55.79 34.36
CA GLU A 4 36.51 -54.81 33.39
C GLU A 4 35.34 -54.12 32.70
N ARG A 5 35.37 -52.78 32.64
CA ARG A 5 34.53 -51.97 31.74
C ARG A 5 35.27 -51.81 30.42
N LYS A 6 34.66 -52.32 29.35
CA LYS A 6 35.05 -52.03 27.96
C LYS A 6 34.56 -50.65 27.54
N GLU A 7 35.48 -49.82 27.15
CA GLU A 7 35.23 -48.52 26.50
C GLU A 7 34.75 -48.77 25.06
N GLY A 8 33.63 -48.21 24.69
CA GLY A 8 33.09 -48.10 23.36
C GLY A 8 33.12 -46.64 22.89
N GLY A 9 34.28 -46.14 22.57
CA GLY A 9 34.44 -44.86 21.93
C GLY A 9 34.78 -45.06 20.46
N GLY A 10 34.12 -44.33 19.58
CA GLY A 10 34.65 -44.13 18.23
C GLY A 10 33.72 -44.46 17.06
N VAL A 11 32.50 -43.95 16.99
CA VAL A 11 31.74 -43.92 15.72
C VAL A 11 30.99 -42.61 15.50
N PHE A 12 31.04 -41.66 16.42
CA PHE A 12 30.28 -40.38 16.30
C PHE A 12 31.09 -39.18 15.82
N ASP A 13 32.39 -39.32 15.54
CA ASP A 13 33.22 -38.15 15.15
C ASP A 13 33.48 -38.02 13.66
N GLU A 14 33.16 -39.03 12.84
CA GLU A 14 33.36 -38.96 11.38
C GLU A 14 32.16 -38.38 10.61
N LEU A 15 31.00 -38.24 11.22
CA LEU A 15 29.82 -37.67 10.56
C LEU A 15 29.69 -36.13 10.72
N ARG A 16 30.55 -35.49 11.50
CA ARG A 16 30.52 -34.02 11.66
C ARG A 16 31.43 -33.27 10.66
N HIS A 17 32.34 -33.92 9.98
CA HIS A 17 33.22 -33.26 9.01
C HIS A 17 32.72 -33.28 7.56
N ALA A 18 31.73 -34.10 7.23
CA ALA A 18 31.17 -34.16 5.88
C ALA A 18 30.11 -33.08 5.61
N ASP A 19 29.45 -32.54 6.65
CA ASP A 19 28.41 -31.51 6.47
C ASP A 19 28.94 -30.06 6.45
N MET A 20 30.21 -29.84 6.75
CA MET A 20 30.78 -28.47 6.74
C MET A 20 31.44 -28.06 5.43
N GLU A 21 31.66 -28.99 4.48
CA GLU A 21 32.29 -28.67 3.19
C GLU A 21 31.31 -28.39 2.06
N GLN A 22 30.00 -28.68 2.25
CA GLN A 22 28.97 -28.40 1.23
C GLN A 22 28.38 -27.02 1.30
N ASP A 23 28.59 -26.25 2.38
CA ASP A 23 28.00 -24.90 2.58
C ASP A 23 28.91 -23.75 2.10
N ARG A 24 30.08 -24.06 1.50
CA ARG A 24 31.01 -23.04 0.96
C ARG A 24 30.90 -22.78 -0.54
N SER A 25 30.10 -23.55 -1.27
CA SER A 25 29.98 -23.39 -2.73
C SER A 25 28.84 -22.47 -3.19
N ILE A 26 28.06 -21.91 -2.26
CA ILE A 26 26.92 -21.02 -2.60
C ILE A 26 27.32 -19.54 -2.55
N LEU A 27 28.52 -19.18 -2.11
CA LEU A 27 28.96 -17.78 -1.95
C LEU A 27 29.68 -17.17 -3.17
N ASP A 28 29.91 -17.94 -4.23
CA ASP A 28 30.63 -17.47 -5.44
C ASP A 28 29.76 -17.52 -6.72
N ALA A 29 28.48 -17.19 -6.63
CA ALA A 29 27.75 -16.89 -7.84
C ALA A 29 28.10 -15.46 -8.30
N PRO A 30 28.59 -15.26 -9.54
CA PRO A 30 28.94 -13.93 -10.03
C PRO A 30 27.69 -13.06 -10.06
N VAL A 31 27.72 -11.96 -9.30
CA VAL A 31 26.73 -10.89 -9.35
C VAL A 31 26.78 -10.31 -10.76
N ALA A 32 25.69 -10.43 -11.51
CA ALA A 32 25.57 -9.79 -12.80
C ALA A 32 25.74 -8.27 -12.63
N PRO A 33 26.60 -7.63 -13.46
CA PRO A 33 26.79 -6.18 -13.37
C PRO A 33 25.47 -5.46 -13.67
N LEU A 34 25.18 -4.45 -12.86
CA LEU A 34 24.08 -3.51 -13.07
C LEU A 34 24.26 -2.83 -14.45
N PRO A 35 23.19 -2.64 -15.24
CA PRO A 35 23.29 -1.96 -16.51
C PRO A 35 23.77 -0.51 -16.30
N ASN A 36 24.77 -0.15 -17.09
CA ASN A 36 25.41 1.16 -17.10
C ASN A 36 24.38 2.24 -17.50
N PRO A 37 24.25 3.37 -16.80
CA PRO A 37 23.29 4.42 -17.15
C PRO A 37 23.82 5.31 -18.29
N GLY A 38 24.07 4.74 -19.46
CA GLY A 38 24.69 5.49 -20.55
C GLY A 38 24.47 4.98 -21.96
N GLU A 39 23.77 3.87 -22.16
CA GLU A 39 23.48 3.42 -23.53
C GLU A 39 22.04 3.73 -23.92
N GLY A 40 21.93 4.68 -24.84
CA GLY A 40 20.70 5.21 -25.37
C GLY A 40 19.83 4.15 -26.04
N GLY A 41 18.57 4.08 -25.64
CA GLY A 41 17.52 3.39 -26.34
C GLY A 41 17.26 4.01 -27.74
N PRO A 42 16.59 3.29 -28.64
CA PRO A 42 16.40 3.72 -30.03
C PRO A 42 15.64 5.04 -30.10
N VAL A 43 16.25 5.99 -30.82
CA VAL A 43 15.65 7.26 -31.23
C VAL A 43 14.53 6.95 -32.22
N TYR A 44 13.29 7.18 -31.85
CA TYR A 44 12.18 7.26 -32.79
C TYR A 44 12.28 8.58 -33.54
N SER A 45 12.71 8.53 -34.79
CA SER A 45 12.54 9.61 -35.76
C SER A 45 11.08 9.64 -36.25
N GLY A 46 10.28 10.48 -35.65
CA GLY A 46 8.95 10.87 -36.14
C GLY A 46 9.06 12.30 -36.64
N GLU A 47 9.18 12.44 -37.95
CA GLU A 47 9.03 13.70 -38.68
C GLU A 47 7.55 14.11 -38.63
N ASP A 48 7.26 15.22 -37.97
CA ASP A 48 6.15 16.12 -38.28
C ASP A 48 6.41 17.47 -37.54
N ASP A 49 7.32 18.23 -38.14
CA ASP A 49 7.58 19.62 -37.76
C ASP A 49 6.53 20.55 -38.39
N GLY A 50 5.38 20.66 -37.74
CA GLY A 50 4.51 21.81 -37.94
C GLY A 50 5.15 23.05 -37.28
N PRO A 51 5.13 24.24 -37.93
CA PRO A 51 5.77 25.42 -37.36
C PRO A 51 5.04 25.85 -36.09
N VAL A 52 5.80 25.84 -34.96
CA VAL A 52 5.34 26.39 -33.71
C VAL A 52 5.21 27.92 -33.90
N PRO A 53 4.07 28.55 -33.61
CA PRO A 53 3.96 30.00 -33.68
C PRO A 53 4.85 30.65 -32.62
N VAL A 54 5.89 31.31 -33.06
CA VAL A 54 6.76 32.13 -32.21
C VAL A 54 5.97 33.40 -31.87
N ILE A 55 5.58 33.56 -30.62
CA ILE A 55 5.05 34.82 -30.10
C ILE A 55 6.25 35.75 -29.91
N PRO A 56 6.34 36.88 -30.64
CA PRO A 56 7.44 37.81 -30.46
C PRO A 56 7.34 38.45 -29.07
N TRP A 57 8.47 38.51 -28.36
CA TRP A 57 8.60 39.27 -27.11
C TRP A 57 8.39 40.76 -27.41
N PRO A 58 7.67 41.51 -26.57
CA PRO A 58 7.54 42.94 -26.75
C PRO A 58 8.89 43.59 -26.66
N ASN A 59 9.17 44.50 -27.63
CA ASN A 59 10.42 45.24 -27.74
C ASN A 59 10.55 46.20 -26.53
N PRO A 60 11.67 46.23 -25.81
CA PRO A 60 11.83 47.07 -24.62
C PRO A 60 11.85 48.59 -24.89
N ASP A 61 11.83 49.01 -26.16
CA ASP A 61 11.88 50.41 -26.56
C ASP A 61 10.54 50.96 -27.08
N ASP A 62 9.44 50.27 -26.88
CA ASP A 62 8.11 50.77 -27.24
C ASP A 62 7.54 51.56 -26.04
N ASP A 63 7.87 52.85 -26.00
CA ASP A 63 7.30 53.84 -25.08
C ASP A 63 5.81 53.99 -25.41
N GLY A 64 5.01 53.04 -24.92
CA GLY A 64 3.58 52.95 -25.15
C GLY A 64 2.82 54.22 -24.75
N HIS A 65 2.85 55.23 -25.61
CA HIS A 65 1.88 56.30 -25.60
C HIS A 65 0.50 55.73 -25.96
N VAL A 66 -0.23 55.34 -24.93
CA VAL A 66 -1.67 55.07 -25.04
C VAL A 66 -2.32 56.43 -25.31
N PRO A 67 -2.99 56.64 -26.44
CA PRO A 67 -3.76 57.89 -26.66
C PRO A 67 -4.83 57.99 -25.60
N VAL A 68 -4.67 58.97 -24.71
CA VAL A 68 -5.72 59.29 -23.73
C VAL A 68 -6.86 60.00 -24.53
N ALA A 69 -8.00 59.33 -24.61
CA ALA A 69 -9.18 59.95 -25.17
C ALA A 69 -9.54 61.19 -24.37
N PRO A 70 -9.84 62.32 -25.05
CA PRO A 70 -10.21 63.57 -24.34
C PRO A 70 -11.44 63.36 -23.48
N LEU A 71 -11.36 63.81 -22.25
CA LEU A 71 -12.50 63.81 -21.30
C LEU A 71 -13.67 64.57 -21.89
N PRO A 72 -14.89 64.06 -21.85
CA PRO A 72 -16.06 64.74 -22.32
C PRO A 72 -16.28 66.01 -21.47
N ASN A 73 -16.63 67.08 -22.17
CA ASN A 73 -16.85 68.39 -21.60
C ASN A 73 -17.98 68.37 -20.57
N PRO A 74 -17.85 68.95 -19.36
CA PRO A 74 -18.89 68.94 -18.33
C PRO A 74 -19.95 70.03 -18.61
N GLY A 75 -20.79 69.81 -19.60
CA GLY A 75 -21.74 70.85 -19.96
C GLY A 75 -22.97 70.47 -20.76
N GLU A 76 -23.11 69.26 -21.20
CA GLU A 76 -24.36 68.87 -21.92
C GLU A 76 -25.13 67.83 -21.11
N GLY A 77 -26.11 68.33 -20.35
CA GLY A 77 -27.12 67.52 -19.67
C GLY A 77 -28.02 66.79 -20.67
N GLY A 78 -27.56 65.64 -21.17
CA GLY A 78 -28.45 64.72 -21.87
C GLY A 78 -29.40 64.02 -20.86
N PRO A 79 -30.57 63.54 -21.27
CA PRO A 79 -31.55 62.93 -20.39
C PRO A 79 -30.95 61.68 -19.71
N VAL A 80 -30.91 61.69 -18.38
CA VAL A 80 -30.47 60.55 -17.57
C VAL A 80 -31.47 59.42 -17.81
N SER A 81 -31.07 58.43 -18.59
CA SER A 81 -31.83 57.16 -18.67
C SER A 81 -31.90 56.52 -17.29
N PRO A 82 -33.08 56.31 -16.73
CA PRO A 82 -33.20 55.61 -15.45
C PRO A 82 -32.85 54.14 -15.64
N GLY A 83 -31.79 53.69 -14.98
CA GLY A 83 -31.69 52.30 -14.66
C GLY A 83 -30.66 51.43 -15.40
N ASN A 84 -29.38 51.78 -15.36
CA ASN A 84 -28.38 50.70 -15.36
C ASN A 84 -28.21 50.22 -13.92
N VAL A 85 -29.16 49.36 -13.49
CA VAL A 85 -28.94 48.56 -12.29
C VAL A 85 -27.74 47.64 -12.59
N ILE A 86 -26.60 48.00 -12.02
CA ILE A 86 -25.42 47.09 -12.06
C ILE A 86 -25.85 45.83 -11.32
N GLN A 87 -26.27 44.82 -12.09
CA GLN A 87 -26.49 43.50 -11.49
C GLN A 87 -25.19 43.05 -10.87
N PRO A 88 -25.16 42.75 -9.56
CA PRO A 88 -23.98 42.17 -8.96
C PRO A 88 -23.63 40.89 -9.71
N LEU A 89 -22.40 40.80 -10.20
CA LEU A 89 -21.91 39.59 -10.81
C LEU A 89 -22.16 38.39 -9.89
N PRO A 90 -22.70 37.27 -10.40
CA PRO A 90 -22.92 36.10 -9.58
C PRO A 90 -21.58 35.70 -8.92
N VAL A 91 -21.54 35.83 -7.60
CA VAL A 91 -20.36 35.38 -6.82
C VAL A 91 -20.33 33.87 -6.96
N GLN A 92 -19.39 33.37 -7.77
CA GLN A 92 -19.14 31.96 -7.83
C GLN A 92 -18.66 31.49 -6.46
N PRO A 93 -19.32 30.49 -5.84
CA PRO A 93 -18.84 29.94 -4.58
C PRO A 93 -17.41 29.44 -4.76
N LEU A 94 -16.52 29.86 -3.87
CA LEU A 94 -15.14 29.35 -3.84
C LEU A 94 -15.18 27.81 -3.79
N PRO A 95 -14.31 27.13 -4.56
CA PRO A 95 -14.27 25.69 -4.55
C PRO A 95 -14.02 25.18 -3.13
N THR A 96 -14.96 24.44 -2.59
CA THR A 96 -14.81 23.83 -1.27
C THR A 96 -13.74 22.75 -1.36
N ILE A 97 -12.57 22.95 -0.74
CA ILE A 97 -11.53 21.94 -0.68
C ILE A 97 -12.04 20.82 0.23
N THR A 98 -12.29 19.68 -0.36
CA THR A 98 -12.66 18.46 0.35
C THR A 98 -11.42 17.61 0.62
N TYR A 99 -11.43 16.82 1.70
CA TYR A 99 -10.28 16.07 2.17
C TYR A 99 -10.59 14.59 2.26
N ALA A 100 -9.57 13.77 2.03
CA ALA A 100 -9.49 12.37 2.41
C ALA A 100 -8.49 12.19 3.55
N VAL A 101 -8.58 11.08 4.26
CA VAL A 101 -7.66 10.71 5.34
C VAL A 101 -6.88 9.47 4.91
N VAL A 102 -5.56 9.59 4.82
CA VAL A 102 -4.71 8.55 4.20
C VAL A 102 -3.54 8.21 5.12
N ARG A 103 -3.21 6.93 5.22
CA ARG A 103 -1.97 6.42 5.81
C ARG A 103 -1.22 5.56 4.80
N PHE A 104 0.05 5.29 5.06
CA PHE A 104 0.93 4.54 4.18
C PHE A 104 1.47 3.31 4.89
N LEU A 105 1.45 2.17 4.20
CA LEU A 105 2.02 0.89 4.63
C LEU A 105 3.21 0.54 3.75
N ASN A 106 4.35 0.22 4.33
CA ASN A 106 5.44 -0.41 3.59
C ASN A 106 5.32 -1.95 3.69
N ALA A 107 4.79 -2.55 2.64
CA ALA A 107 4.68 -3.99 2.46
C ALA A 107 5.70 -4.53 1.43
N ALA A 108 6.69 -3.71 1.03
CA ALA A 108 7.67 -4.06 0.02
C ALA A 108 8.90 -4.73 0.65
N TYR A 109 8.96 -6.06 0.56
CA TYR A 109 10.10 -6.85 1.03
C TYR A 109 11.35 -6.60 0.18
N GLY A 110 12.51 -6.53 0.83
CA GLY A 110 13.82 -6.38 0.17
C GLY A 110 14.18 -4.96 -0.23
N TYR A 111 13.40 -3.97 0.18
CA TYR A 111 13.69 -2.55 -0.05
C TYR A 111 14.07 -1.83 1.25
N PRO A 112 14.86 -0.76 1.16
CA PRO A 112 15.16 0.09 2.32
C PRO A 112 13.92 0.83 2.82
N ALA A 113 14.08 1.56 3.92
CA ALA A 113 13.03 2.44 4.42
C ALA A 113 12.67 3.53 3.41
N PHE A 114 11.39 3.81 3.27
CA PHE A 114 10.86 4.79 2.33
C PHE A 114 10.51 6.12 2.97
N ARG A 115 10.54 7.17 2.16
CA ARG A 115 9.83 8.43 2.37
C ARG A 115 8.70 8.51 1.36
N VAL A 116 7.52 8.96 1.79
CA VAL A 116 6.36 9.09 0.91
C VAL A 116 5.97 10.55 0.81
N TYR A 117 5.79 11.00 -0.43
CA TYR A 117 5.32 12.34 -0.75
C TYR A 117 3.99 12.27 -1.49
N VAL A 118 3.15 13.27 -1.27
CA VAL A 118 1.93 13.50 -2.04
C VAL A 118 2.01 14.90 -2.64
N GLY A 119 2.08 14.97 -3.97
CA GLY A 119 2.58 16.17 -4.63
C GLY A 119 3.97 16.53 -4.10
N ASN A 120 4.14 17.78 -3.68
CA ASN A 120 5.42 18.27 -3.13
C ASN A 120 5.50 18.15 -1.59
N ARG A 121 4.48 17.59 -0.93
CA ARG A 121 4.42 17.51 0.53
C ARG A 121 4.80 16.12 1.02
N ARG A 122 5.71 16.04 2.00
CA ARG A 122 6.03 14.79 2.66
C ARG A 122 4.84 14.33 3.51
N ALA A 123 4.27 13.18 3.18
CA ALA A 123 3.13 12.58 3.85
C ALA A 123 3.55 11.51 4.87
N ALA A 124 4.66 10.79 4.64
CA ALA A 124 5.25 9.88 5.61
C ALA A 124 6.79 10.03 5.64
N GLY A 125 7.37 9.88 6.82
CA GLY A 125 8.81 9.86 7.05
C GLY A 125 9.42 8.50 6.75
N LEU A 126 10.42 8.10 7.56
CA LEU A 126 11.02 6.77 7.46
C LEU A 126 9.98 5.68 7.71
N LEU A 127 9.60 4.99 6.66
CA LEU A 127 8.63 3.90 6.68
C LEU A 127 9.39 2.59 6.44
N ASN A 128 9.76 1.92 7.52
CA ASN A 128 10.43 0.62 7.46
C ASN A 128 9.49 -0.45 6.92
N PHE A 129 10.05 -1.58 6.47
CA PHE A 129 9.24 -2.76 6.12
C PHE A 129 8.29 -3.14 7.27
N ALA A 130 7.08 -3.59 6.94
CA ALA A 130 6.01 -3.96 7.86
C ALA A 130 5.61 -2.83 8.84
N SER A 131 5.75 -1.57 8.45
CA SER A 131 5.33 -0.43 9.27
C SER A 131 4.29 0.44 8.58
N LEU A 132 3.42 1.04 9.40
CA LEU A 132 2.41 2.02 8.97
C LEU A 132 2.77 3.43 9.45
N SER A 133 2.41 4.42 8.61
CA SER A 133 2.37 5.82 9.06
C SER A 133 1.10 6.10 9.87
N GLY A 134 1.09 7.22 10.58
CA GLY A 134 -0.16 7.82 11.05
C GLY A 134 -1.05 8.29 9.87
N TYR A 135 -2.34 8.47 10.14
CA TYR A 135 -3.25 9.09 9.17
C TYR A 135 -2.93 10.57 8.98
N THR A 136 -2.92 11.02 7.73
CA THR A 136 -2.77 12.42 7.34
C THR A 136 -3.93 12.87 6.45
N ARG A 137 -4.28 14.16 6.52
CA ARG A 137 -5.28 14.75 5.63
C ARG A 137 -4.63 15.13 4.31
N LEU A 138 -5.23 14.70 3.21
CA LEU A 138 -4.85 15.04 1.85
C LEU A 138 -6.06 15.65 1.14
N ALA A 139 -5.81 16.50 0.16
CA ALA A 139 -6.89 16.97 -0.72
C ALA A 139 -7.52 15.78 -1.43
N ALA A 140 -8.85 15.74 -1.51
CA ALA A 140 -9.58 14.76 -2.28
C ALA A 140 -9.32 14.97 -3.79
N GLY A 141 -9.63 13.95 -4.59
CA GLY A 141 -9.37 13.92 -6.02
C GLY A 141 -8.10 13.14 -6.37
N TYR A 142 -7.56 13.36 -7.54
CA TYR A 142 -6.37 12.70 -8.04
C TYR A 142 -5.11 13.29 -7.42
N GLN A 143 -4.34 12.47 -6.70
CA GLN A 143 -3.11 12.88 -6.03
C GLN A 143 -1.93 12.05 -6.53
N THR A 144 -0.83 12.69 -6.85
CA THR A 144 0.41 11.99 -7.22
C THR A 144 1.17 11.59 -5.96
N VAL A 145 1.28 10.28 -5.75
CA VAL A 145 2.04 9.67 -4.65
C VAL A 145 3.42 9.27 -5.17
N THR A 146 4.46 9.75 -4.53
CA THR A 146 5.87 9.45 -4.85
C THR A 146 6.53 8.77 -3.66
N VAL A 147 7.14 7.61 -3.90
CA VAL A 147 7.90 6.84 -2.90
C VAL A 147 9.38 6.95 -3.24
N THR A 148 10.15 7.43 -2.27
CA THR A 148 11.60 7.61 -2.43
C THR A 148 12.37 6.85 -1.37
N GLY A 149 13.63 6.54 -1.66
CA GLY A 149 14.60 6.12 -0.68
C GLY A 149 15.06 7.28 0.22
N THR A 150 15.90 6.96 1.18
CA THR A 150 16.55 7.95 2.05
C THR A 150 17.58 8.78 1.30
N ASP A 151 18.11 8.26 0.21
CA ASP A 151 19.04 8.88 -0.74
C ASP A 151 18.36 9.81 -1.76
N GLY A 152 17.01 9.82 -1.78
CA GLY A 152 16.21 10.60 -2.72
C GLY A 152 15.89 9.86 -4.03
N TYR A 153 16.38 8.63 -4.22
CA TYR A 153 16.02 7.83 -5.38
C TYR A 153 14.51 7.57 -5.43
N ILE A 154 13.89 7.82 -6.57
CA ILE A 154 12.44 7.61 -6.77
C ILE A 154 12.21 6.15 -7.20
N TYR A 155 11.61 5.36 -6.33
CA TYR A 155 11.24 3.97 -6.62
C TYR A 155 9.95 3.85 -7.42
N ILE A 156 8.96 4.70 -7.13
CA ILE A 156 7.67 4.73 -7.83
C ILE A 156 7.00 6.08 -7.68
N GLN A 157 6.32 6.49 -8.74
CA GLN A 157 5.39 7.60 -8.75
C GLN A 157 4.10 7.16 -9.43
N LYS A 158 2.95 7.39 -8.79
CA LYS A 158 1.64 6.97 -9.29
C LYS A 158 0.56 7.95 -8.84
N THR A 159 -0.33 8.28 -9.75
CA THR A 159 -1.51 9.08 -9.43
C THR A 159 -2.63 8.17 -8.93
N ILE A 160 -3.18 8.51 -7.76
CA ILE A 160 -4.21 7.73 -7.05
C ILE A 160 -5.39 8.64 -6.76
N PRO A 161 -6.65 8.23 -7.05
CA PRO A 161 -7.84 8.95 -6.66
C PRO A 161 -8.19 8.71 -5.18
N PHE A 162 -8.53 9.78 -4.47
CA PHE A 162 -9.03 9.73 -3.10
C PHE A 162 -10.39 10.42 -3.03
N GLU A 163 -11.42 9.68 -2.65
CA GLU A 163 -12.77 10.19 -2.52
C GLU A 163 -12.89 11.12 -1.29
N SER A 164 -13.69 12.16 -1.42
CA SER A 164 -13.95 13.09 -0.32
C SER A 164 -14.56 12.40 0.90
N GLY A 165 -14.00 12.67 2.08
CA GLY A 165 -14.42 12.04 3.33
C GLY A 165 -13.97 10.60 3.49
N GLY A 166 -13.33 10.01 2.46
CA GLY A 166 -12.84 8.65 2.50
C GLY A 166 -11.63 8.47 3.41
N ARG A 167 -11.44 7.24 3.87
CA ARG A 167 -10.28 6.81 4.67
C ARG A 167 -9.57 5.69 3.94
N PHE A 168 -8.25 5.81 3.77
CA PHE A 168 -7.47 4.91 2.94
C PHE A 168 -6.13 4.54 3.56
N THR A 169 -5.70 3.31 3.27
CA THR A 169 -4.31 2.86 3.37
C THR A 169 -3.74 2.75 1.96
N VAL A 170 -2.59 3.35 1.70
CA VAL A 170 -1.82 3.13 0.47
C VAL A 170 -0.65 2.23 0.81
N ALA A 171 -0.70 0.99 0.33
CA ALA A 171 0.36 0.00 0.53
C ALA A 171 1.36 0.06 -0.62
N VAL A 172 2.65 0.18 -0.26
CA VAL A 172 3.78 -0.04 -1.19
C VAL A 172 4.05 -1.53 -1.21
N ILE A 173 3.89 -2.16 -2.36
CA ILE A 173 3.97 -3.63 -2.53
C ILE A 173 4.95 -4.01 -3.63
N ASN A 174 5.50 -5.22 -3.55
CA ASN A 174 6.31 -5.80 -4.61
C ASN A 174 5.47 -6.13 -5.85
N ARG A 175 6.05 -5.93 -7.04
CA ARG A 175 5.53 -6.45 -8.32
C ARG A 175 6.69 -7.00 -9.17
N PRO A 176 6.43 -7.71 -10.27
CA PRO A 176 7.48 -8.04 -11.22
C PRO A 176 8.15 -6.76 -11.73
N GLY A 177 9.48 -6.69 -11.59
CA GLY A 177 10.28 -5.56 -12.05
C GLY A 177 10.21 -4.29 -11.18
N GLY A 178 9.74 -4.36 -9.92
CA GLY A 178 9.78 -3.20 -9.03
C GLY A 178 8.66 -3.12 -8.02
N LEU A 179 8.12 -1.92 -7.82
CA LEU A 179 7.08 -1.63 -6.84
C LEU A 179 5.75 -1.24 -7.50
N ASP A 180 4.67 -1.39 -6.75
CA ASP A 180 3.35 -0.84 -7.07
C ASP A 180 2.72 -0.20 -5.82
N LEU A 181 1.73 0.66 -6.03
CA LEU A 181 0.93 1.26 -4.98
C LEU A 181 -0.49 0.71 -5.04
N LEU A 182 -0.93 0.09 -3.97
CA LEU A 182 -2.28 -0.42 -3.80
C LEU A 182 -3.06 0.49 -2.85
N ARG A 183 -4.15 1.08 -3.34
CA ARG A 183 -5.09 1.84 -2.50
C ARG A 183 -6.09 0.88 -1.87
N ILE A 184 -6.20 0.93 -0.55
CA ILE A 184 -7.09 0.11 0.27
C ILE A 184 -8.06 1.05 0.98
N THR A 185 -9.36 0.80 0.87
CA THR A 185 -10.37 1.55 1.59
C THR A 185 -10.48 1.04 3.03
N ASP A 186 -10.31 1.94 4.01
CA ASP A 186 -10.33 1.59 5.44
C ASP A 186 -11.69 1.87 6.09
N THR A 187 -12.65 2.35 5.32
CA THR A 187 -14.00 2.59 5.84
C THR A 187 -14.63 1.26 6.20
N CYS A 188 -14.79 1.03 7.50
CA CYS A 188 -15.56 -0.08 8.03
C CYS A 188 -16.96 0.41 8.40
N CYS A 189 -17.80 -0.52 8.44
CA CYS A 189 -19.08 -0.69 9.10
C CYS A 189 -19.66 0.55 9.81
N PHE A 190 -20.91 0.87 9.53
CA PHE A 190 -21.62 1.94 10.23
C PHE A 190 -21.75 1.64 11.73
N ALA A 191 -21.24 2.57 12.53
CA ALA A 191 -21.15 2.49 13.99
C ALA A 191 -22.50 2.66 14.70
N PRO A 192 -22.56 2.43 16.01
CA PRO A 192 -21.58 1.73 16.86
C PRO A 192 -22.02 0.31 17.13
N SER A 193 -21.59 -0.61 16.31
CA SER A 193 -21.88 -1.99 16.65
C SER A 193 -21.05 -2.39 17.86
N ARG A 194 -21.66 -3.05 18.84
CA ARG A 194 -20.97 -3.66 19.96
C ARG A 194 -20.07 -4.82 19.50
N ALA A 195 -20.15 -5.22 18.22
CA ALA A 195 -19.31 -6.22 17.62
C ALA A 195 -17.97 -5.63 17.19
N ALA A 196 -16.97 -6.45 17.10
CA ALA A 196 -15.74 -6.15 16.40
C ALA A 196 -15.86 -6.58 14.93
N HIS A 197 -14.91 -6.14 14.11
CA HIS A 197 -14.85 -6.46 12.70
C HIS A 197 -13.43 -6.90 12.34
N PHE A 198 -13.33 -7.83 11.40
CA PHE A 198 -12.08 -8.44 10.97
C PHE A 198 -12.06 -8.61 9.45
N ARG A 199 -10.91 -8.38 8.85
CA ARG A 199 -10.64 -8.69 7.44
C ARG A 199 -9.19 -9.07 7.24
N VAL A 200 -8.88 -9.63 6.08
CA VAL A 200 -7.53 -10.01 5.66
C VAL A 200 -7.18 -9.34 4.33
N GLY A 201 -5.93 -8.97 4.16
CA GLY A 201 -5.40 -8.47 2.89
C GLY A 201 -4.13 -9.22 2.51
N ASN A 202 -4.12 -9.89 1.36
CA ASN A 202 -2.93 -10.58 0.88
C ASN A 202 -2.05 -9.62 0.04
N LEU A 203 -0.94 -9.19 0.61
CA LEU A 203 0.07 -8.33 -0.03
C LEU A 203 1.37 -9.07 -0.35
N ALA A 204 1.41 -10.39 -0.12
CA ALA A 204 2.57 -11.23 -0.40
C ALA A 204 2.55 -11.68 -1.86
N ARG A 205 3.41 -11.10 -2.68
CA ARG A 205 3.50 -11.43 -4.12
C ARG A 205 3.90 -12.89 -4.38
N ASN A 206 4.70 -13.47 -3.49
CA ASN A 206 5.21 -14.83 -3.61
C ASN A 206 4.30 -15.90 -2.99
N SER A 207 3.08 -15.53 -2.57
CA SER A 207 2.09 -16.51 -2.12
C SER A 207 1.17 -16.94 -3.27
N GLY A 208 0.66 -18.15 -3.17
CA GLY A 208 -0.54 -18.58 -3.87
C GLY A 208 -1.80 -17.92 -3.28
N ALA A 209 -2.94 -18.41 -3.68
CA ALA A 209 -4.19 -18.12 -3.00
C ALA A 209 -4.19 -18.79 -1.62
N LEU A 210 -4.66 -18.08 -0.61
CA LEU A 210 -4.60 -18.50 0.78
C LEU A 210 -5.98 -18.58 1.40
N ASP A 211 -6.22 -19.64 2.14
CA ASP A 211 -7.37 -19.78 3.02
C ASP A 211 -7.01 -19.27 4.42
N VAL A 212 -7.95 -18.59 5.04
CA VAL A 212 -7.83 -18.09 6.41
C VAL A 212 -8.68 -18.98 7.30
N LEU A 213 -8.02 -19.79 8.11
CA LEU A 213 -8.64 -20.86 8.86
C LEU A 213 -8.61 -20.58 10.37
N LEU A 214 -9.59 -21.10 11.06
CA LEU A 214 -9.55 -21.29 12.51
C LEU A 214 -8.90 -22.64 12.84
N PRO A 215 -8.38 -22.85 14.07
CA PRO A 215 -7.77 -24.12 14.47
C PRO A 215 -8.71 -25.33 14.43
N ASP A 216 -10.03 -25.10 14.41
CA ASP A 216 -11.04 -26.15 14.22
C ASP A 216 -11.30 -26.51 12.75
N GLY A 217 -10.58 -25.87 11.81
CA GLY A 217 -10.67 -26.08 10.38
C GLY A 217 -11.73 -25.26 9.65
N ARG A 218 -12.53 -24.46 10.36
CA ARG A 218 -13.50 -23.56 9.69
C ARG A 218 -12.76 -22.45 8.95
N ALA A 219 -13.21 -22.14 7.74
CA ALA A 219 -12.66 -21.05 6.94
C ALA A 219 -13.34 -19.73 7.29
N ALA A 220 -12.57 -18.75 7.72
CA ALA A 220 -13.02 -17.37 7.81
C ALA A 220 -13.08 -16.71 6.43
N TYR A 221 -12.09 -16.97 5.58
CA TYR A 221 -12.04 -16.56 4.18
C TYR A 221 -11.35 -17.64 3.37
N SER A 222 -11.75 -17.80 2.12
CA SER A 222 -11.14 -18.75 1.19
C SER A 222 -10.62 -18.03 -0.06
N ASP A 223 -9.58 -18.59 -0.68
CA ASP A 223 -9.03 -18.16 -1.97
C ASP A 223 -8.58 -16.68 -1.99
N VAL A 224 -7.99 -16.19 -0.88
CA VAL A 224 -7.51 -14.80 -0.79
C VAL A 224 -6.24 -14.62 -1.62
N ARG A 225 -6.34 -13.98 -2.77
CA ARG A 225 -5.28 -13.84 -3.76
C ARG A 225 -4.42 -12.61 -3.52
N PHE A 226 -3.24 -12.57 -4.13
CA PHE A 226 -2.36 -11.41 -4.09
C PHE A 226 -3.09 -10.13 -4.54
N LYS A 227 -2.97 -9.05 -3.76
CA LYS A 227 -3.65 -7.74 -3.87
C LYS A 227 -5.13 -7.77 -3.46
N GLU A 228 -5.65 -8.88 -3.06
CA GLU A 228 -7.00 -8.96 -2.57
C GLU A 228 -7.10 -8.50 -1.12
N ILE A 229 -8.10 -7.69 -0.85
CA ILE A 229 -8.51 -7.25 0.49
C ILE A 229 -9.95 -7.70 0.69
N THR A 230 -10.16 -8.60 1.63
CA THR A 230 -11.49 -9.15 1.90
C THR A 230 -12.44 -8.09 2.48
N SER A 231 -13.72 -8.34 2.43
CA SER A 231 -14.70 -7.53 3.15
C SER A 231 -14.60 -7.76 4.65
N PHE A 232 -15.01 -6.77 5.45
CA PHE A 232 -15.09 -6.94 6.90
C PHE A 232 -16.19 -7.93 7.30
N LYS A 233 -15.84 -8.94 8.09
CA LYS A 233 -16.78 -9.82 8.79
C LYS A 233 -16.93 -9.39 10.24
N ARG A 234 -18.11 -9.63 10.82
CA ARG A 234 -18.32 -9.47 12.26
C ARG A 234 -17.58 -10.57 13.00
N ILE A 235 -16.94 -10.19 14.10
CA ILE A 235 -16.22 -11.10 14.97
C ILE A 235 -16.58 -10.83 16.43
N ALA A 236 -16.84 -11.87 17.22
CA ALA A 236 -17.08 -11.74 18.64
C ALA A 236 -15.80 -11.33 19.37
N PRO A 237 -15.87 -10.55 20.46
CA PRO A 237 -14.71 -10.30 21.32
C PRO A 237 -14.15 -11.61 21.87
N GLY A 238 -12.82 -11.73 21.93
CA GLY A 238 -12.14 -12.93 22.42
C GLY A 238 -10.76 -13.08 21.81
N ALA A 239 -10.11 -14.19 22.16
CA ALA A 239 -8.81 -14.55 21.62
C ALA A 239 -8.99 -15.50 20.42
N TYR A 240 -8.36 -15.18 19.31
CA TYR A 240 -8.39 -15.97 18.07
C TYR A 240 -6.98 -16.32 17.64
N GLU A 241 -6.85 -17.51 17.11
CA GLU A 241 -5.72 -17.89 16.28
C GLU A 241 -6.23 -18.04 14.84
N PHE A 242 -5.60 -17.34 13.90
CA PHE A 242 -5.85 -17.50 12.48
C PHE A 242 -4.67 -18.18 11.83
N LEU A 243 -4.95 -19.18 11.02
CA LEU A 243 -3.98 -19.96 10.27
C LEU A 243 -4.14 -19.63 8.79
N PHE A 244 -3.02 -19.43 8.11
CA PHE A 244 -2.99 -19.14 6.68
C PHE A 244 -2.40 -20.33 5.95
N ALA A 245 -3.22 -21.02 5.18
CA ALA A 245 -2.84 -22.20 4.40
C ALA A 245 -3.07 -21.94 2.91
N GLU A 246 -2.31 -22.63 2.06
CA GLU A 246 -2.56 -22.57 0.62
C GLU A 246 -3.91 -23.19 0.28
N THR A 247 -4.72 -22.46 -0.51
CA THR A 247 -5.97 -23.01 -1.06
C THR A 247 -5.66 -24.27 -1.87
N ASN A 248 -6.44 -25.30 -1.73
CA ASN A 248 -6.28 -26.64 -2.32
C ASN A 248 -5.35 -27.61 -1.55
N GLN A 249 -4.75 -27.23 -0.44
CA GLN A 249 -4.08 -28.19 0.44
C GLN A 249 -5.06 -28.94 1.36
N LEU A 250 -6.28 -28.43 1.50
CA LEU A 250 -7.33 -29.09 2.26
C LEU A 250 -8.20 -29.96 1.33
N PRO A 251 -8.54 -31.20 1.75
CA PRO A 251 -9.47 -32.01 0.96
C PRO A 251 -10.84 -31.34 0.87
N ALA A 252 -11.39 -31.27 -0.33
CA ALA A 252 -12.75 -30.79 -0.54
C ALA A 252 -13.79 -31.76 0.05
N PRO A 253 -14.96 -31.29 0.52
CA PRO A 253 -15.36 -29.90 0.51
C PRO A 253 -14.71 -29.15 1.68
N ALA A 254 -13.80 -28.26 1.33
CA ALA A 254 -13.38 -27.27 2.29
C ALA A 254 -14.62 -26.52 2.77
N TYR A 255 -14.59 -26.14 3.99
CA TYR A 255 -15.68 -25.45 4.66
C TYR A 255 -16.10 -24.20 3.89
N THR A 256 -17.40 -23.97 3.77
CA THR A 256 -17.91 -22.69 3.30
C THR A 256 -17.46 -21.58 4.25
N ASP A 257 -17.15 -20.43 3.68
CA ASP A 257 -16.84 -19.23 4.47
C ASP A 257 -17.93 -18.97 5.49
N ILE A 258 -17.52 -18.78 6.74
CA ILE A 258 -18.45 -18.38 7.79
C ILE A 258 -18.71 -16.88 7.71
N GLU A 259 -19.98 -16.49 7.75
CA GLU A 259 -20.40 -15.09 7.66
C GLU A 259 -20.10 -14.30 8.95
N THR A 260 -20.14 -14.95 10.09
CA THR A 260 -19.92 -14.36 11.41
C THR A 260 -19.10 -15.29 12.28
N LEU A 261 -18.06 -14.77 12.91
CA LEU A 261 -17.28 -15.50 13.89
C LEU A 261 -17.89 -15.29 15.28
N ASP A 262 -18.75 -16.19 15.70
CA ASP A 262 -19.55 -16.05 16.94
C ASP A 262 -18.79 -16.40 18.19
N SER A 263 -17.72 -17.19 18.09
CA SER A 263 -16.92 -17.64 19.23
C SER A 263 -15.44 -17.58 18.96
N ALA A 264 -14.69 -17.19 19.97
CA ALA A 264 -13.25 -17.34 20.00
C ALA A 264 -12.88 -18.82 20.10
N PHE A 265 -11.87 -19.24 19.34
CA PHE A 265 -11.35 -20.59 19.43
C PHE A 265 -9.82 -20.59 19.29
N ILE A 266 -9.18 -21.18 20.30
CA ILE A 266 -7.76 -21.48 20.28
C ILE A 266 -7.68 -23.00 20.40
N GLY A 267 -7.50 -23.67 19.26
CA GLY A 267 -7.55 -25.11 19.20
C GLY A 267 -6.18 -25.75 19.10
N ALA A 268 -6.15 -27.06 19.33
CA ALA A 268 -4.94 -27.87 19.30
C ALA A 268 -4.94 -28.91 18.17
N ASN A 269 -5.80 -28.80 17.16
CA ASN A 269 -5.78 -29.75 16.07
C ASN A 269 -4.63 -29.46 15.11
N PRO A 270 -3.82 -30.47 14.76
CA PRO A 270 -2.83 -30.30 13.71
C PRO A 270 -3.56 -30.05 12.40
N LEU A 271 -3.54 -28.81 11.96
CA LEU A 271 -3.93 -28.47 10.59
C LEU A 271 -2.77 -28.73 9.64
N PRO A 272 -3.05 -28.94 8.34
CA PRO A 272 -2.01 -29.15 7.35
C PRO A 272 -1.04 -27.97 7.29
N ASP A 273 0.06 -28.13 6.61
CA ASP A 273 1.14 -27.17 6.50
C ASP A 273 0.62 -25.73 6.32
N THR A 274 0.71 -24.96 7.39
CA THR A 274 0.31 -23.56 7.39
C THR A 274 1.49 -22.69 6.98
N ALA A 275 1.29 -21.78 6.04
CA ALA A 275 2.31 -20.83 5.64
C ALA A 275 2.62 -19.82 6.74
N ALA A 276 1.65 -19.48 7.58
CA ALA A 276 1.80 -18.62 8.74
C ALA A 276 0.61 -18.74 9.70
N SER A 277 0.78 -18.23 10.91
CA SER A 277 -0.32 -18.06 11.87
C SER A 277 -0.23 -16.72 12.59
N VAL A 278 -1.34 -16.28 13.17
CA VAL A 278 -1.39 -15.07 13.99
C VAL A 278 -2.38 -15.19 15.12
N TYR A 279 -1.99 -14.72 16.30
CA TYR A 279 -2.87 -14.55 17.46
C TYR A 279 -3.43 -13.14 17.45
N LEU A 280 -4.75 -13.01 17.62
CA LEU A 280 -5.45 -11.74 17.65
C LEU A 280 -6.36 -11.67 18.88
N GLN A 281 -6.08 -10.74 19.79
CA GLN A 281 -6.99 -10.40 20.87
C GLN A 281 -8.01 -9.38 20.39
N VAL A 282 -9.23 -9.84 20.14
CA VAL A 282 -10.31 -9.02 19.62
C VAL A 282 -11.05 -8.32 20.74
N THR A 283 -11.14 -7.01 20.67
CA THR A 283 -11.91 -6.18 21.60
C THR A 283 -13.16 -5.61 20.94
N ARG A 284 -14.20 -5.39 21.74
CA ARG A 284 -15.49 -4.86 21.26
C ARG A 284 -15.35 -3.48 20.62
N GLY A 285 -16.07 -3.27 19.53
CA GLY A 285 -16.12 -1.98 18.85
C GLY A 285 -14.83 -1.59 18.13
N ARG A 286 -13.98 -2.56 17.80
CA ARG A 286 -12.75 -2.36 17.03
C ARG A 286 -12.83 -3.06 15.68
N ALA A 287 -12.07 -2.54 14.72
CA ALA A 287 -11.86 -3.19 13.45
C ALA A 287 -10.40 -3.59 13.30
N TYR A 288 -10.17 -4.78 12.75
CA TYR A 288 -8.84 -5.33 12.57
C TYR A 288 -8.63 -5.74 11.12
N THR A 289 -7.48 -5.38 10.58
CA THR A 289 -7.01 -5.91 9.31
C THR A 289 -5.72 -6.68 9.54
N VAL A 290 -5.65 -7.92 9.08
CA VAL A 290 -4.40 -8.68 9.02
C VAL A 290 -3.87 -8.61 7.59
N TYR A 291 -2.74 -7.95 7.40
CA TYR A 291 -2.02 -7.93 6.13
C TYR A 291 -1.01 -9.07 6.10
N LEU A 292 -1.07 -9.90 5.07
CA LEU A 292 -0.09 -10.94 4.80
C LEU A 292 1.01 -10.34 3.94
N LEU A 293 2.19 -10.19 4.50
CA LEU A 293 3.34 -9.58 3.84
C LEU A 293 4.32 -10.64 3.37
N GLN A 294 4.95 -10.44 2.23
CA GLN A 294 6.10 -11.27 1.84
C GLN A 294 7.24 -11.07 2.82
N SER A 295 7.80 -12.13 3.40
CA SER A 295 8.88 -12.08 4.38
C SER A 295 10.18 -12.74 3.91
N GLY A 296 10.20 -13.29 2.69
CA GLY A 296 11.35 -13.97 2.11
C GLY A 296 11.26 -14.07 0.59
N GLN A 297 12.28 -14.70 -0.02
CA GLN A 297 12.30 -14.96 -1.47
C GLN A 297 11.56 -16.26 -1.85
N GLY A 298 11.36 -17.17 -0.89
CA GLY A 298 10.69 -18.44 -1.11
C GLY A 298 9.19 -18.28 -1.40
N TYR A 299 8.61 -19.30 -2.00
CA TYR A 299 7.17 -19.40 -2.19
C TYR A 299 6.47 -19.55 -0.84
N ASN A 300 5.35 -18.88 -0.65
CA ASN A 300 4.57 -18.83 0.61
C ASN A 300 5.38 -18.41 1.87
N THR A 301 6.51 -17.70 1.70
CA THR A 301 7.18 -17.07 2.84
C THR A 301 6.45 -15.78 3.21
N ILE A 302 5.53 -15.87 4.16
CA ILE A 302 4.66 -14.77 4.56
C ILE A 302 4.78 -14.46 6.05
N SER A 303 4.55 -13.19 6.39
CA SER A 303 4.48 -12.70 7.78
C SER A 303 3.20 -11.89 7.95
N PRO A 304 2.32 -12.27 8.90
CA PRO A 304 1.13 -11.51 9.20
C PRO A 304 1.47 -10.21 9.95
N LEU A 305 0.84 -9.11 9.55
CA LEU A 305 0.87 -7.82 10.23
C LEU A 305 -0.54 -7.46 10.68
N VAL A 306 -0.77 -7.45 11.99
CA VAL A 306 -2.06 -7.03 12.57
C VAL A 306 -2.12 -5.51 12.67
N VAL A 307 -3.18 -4.94 12.17
CA VAL A 307 -3.46 -3.51 12.21
C VAL A 307 -4.85 -3.28 12.78
N GLU A 308 -4.94 -2.42 13.78
CA GLU A 308 -6.22 -1.90 14.24
C GLU A 308 -6.61 -0.70 13.36
N ASP A 309 -7.75 -0.80 12.72
CA ASP A 309 -8.30 0.27 11.90
C ASP A 309 -9.11 1.23 12.76
N ALA A 310 -9.00 2.51 12.48
CA ALA A 310 -9.85 3.49 13.14
C ALA A 310 -11.28 3.40 12.56
N ILE A 311 -12.26 3.16 13.41
CA ILE A 311 -13.68 3.14 13.10
C ILE A 311 -14.24 4.57 13.03
#